data_d305e4f096979a8bda2c87673317e4f2
#
_entry.id   d305e4f096979a8bda2c87673317e4f2
#
_cell.length_a   1.000
_cell.length_b   1.000
_cell.length_c   1.000
_cell.angle_alpha   90.00
_cell.angle_beta   90.00
_cell.angle_gamma   90.00
#
_symmetry.space_group_name_H-M   'P 1'
#
loop_
_entity.id
_entity.type
_entity.pdbx_description
1 polymer ?
#
loop_
_entity_poly.entity_id
_entity_poly.type
_entity_poly.pdbx_seq_one_letter_code
_entity_poly.pdbx_strand_id
1 'polypeptide(L)'
;ILLIIFLSFCFNSCEHSKEMNNVKIIGLMSDVMWKGKMDGLISTDTISLKGTYGLGPLENLKGEVLVFDGTTYISGINSNEKLYVNKVEAAKSPFFVYATEKNLEKVPLPSNVNDLSSLEKYIDQKFSKIEIPFVFILKGKWKNLNIHSVNLPAGSIVSSPKEAHEGLKNFTYENIDGYIVGFFSRKHQTVFTHHDSFIHCHFV
;
A
#
# COMPACT_ATOMS: atom_id res chain seq x y z
N ILE A 1 -6.80 -67.66 -20.94
CA ILE A 1 -5.82 -66.88 -20.14
C ILE A 1 -6.15 -65.37 -20.38
N LEU A 2 -6.76 -64.71 -19.37
CA LEU A 2 -7.14 -63.30 -19.44
C LEU A 2 -6.00 -62.49 -18.83
N LEU A 3 -5.34 -61.69 -19.64
CA LEU A 3 -4.27 -60.78 -19.19
C LEU A 3 -4.89 -59.43 -18.83
N ILE A 4 -4.95 -59.12 -17.53
CA ILE A 4 -5.40 -57.83 -17.04
C ILE A 4 -4.19 -56.91 -16.90
N ILE A 5 -4.10 -55.91 -17.76
CA ILE A 5 -3.07 -54.84 -17.66
C ILE A 5 -3.59 -53.75 -16.71
N PHE A 6 -2.97 -53.62 -15.54
CA PHE A 6 -3.16 -52.50 -14.64
C PHE A 6 -2.37 -51.28 -15.16
N LEU A 7 -3.08 -50.31 -15.71
CA LEU A 7 -2.49 -48.99 -16.03
C LEU A 7 -2.52 -48.14 -14.76
N SER A 8 -1.36 -47.98 -14.13
CA SER A 8 -1.18 -47.07 -13.02
C SER A 8 -1.14 -45.62 -13.57
N PHE A 9 -2.23 -44.91 -13.44
CA PHE A 9 -2.24 -43.44 -13.65
C PHE A 9 -1.61 -42.78 -12.43
N CYS A 10 -0.33 -42.43 -12.52
CA CYS A 10 0.26 -41.43 -11.62
C CYS A 10 -0.33 -40.06 -11.96
N PHE A 11 -1.33 -39.62 -11.20
CA PHE A 11 -1.71 -38.25 -11.15
C PHE A 11 -0.57 -37.49 -10.43
N ASN A 12 0.37 -36.95 -11.19
CA ASN A 12 1.20 -35.86 -10.71
C ASN A 12 0.30 -34.66 -10.54
N SER A 13 -0.30 -34.52 -9.37
CA SER A 13 -0.83 -33.25 -8.89
C SER A 13 0.38 -32.35 -8.67
N CYS A 14 0.73 -31.59 -9.70
CA CYS A 14 1.58 -30.44 -9.53
C CYS A 14 0.73 -29.41 -8.78
N GLU A 15 0.76 -29.46 -7.45
CA GLU A 15 0.36 -28.32 -6.64
C GLU A 15 1.29 -27.18 -7.03
N HIS A 16 0.80 -26.33 -7.92
CA HIS A 16 1.33 -25.01 -8.09
C HIS A 16 1.07 -24.30 -6.75
N SER A 17 2.03 -24.37 -5.84
CA SER A 17 2.07 -23.47 -4.69
C SER A 17 2.16 -22.06 -5.29
N LYS A 18 1.00 -21.41 -5.40
CA LYS A 18 0.91 -19.98 -5.67
C LYS A 18 1.82 -19.34 -4.61
N GLU A 19 2.98 -18.82 -5.02
CA GLU A 19 3.81 -18.01 -4.11
C GLU A 19 2.91 -16.90 -3.58
N MET A 20 2.46 -17.07 -2.34
CA MET A 20 1.55 -16.15 -1.71
C MET A 20 2.34 -14.91 -1.33
N ASN A 21 1.81 -13.78 -1.70
CA ASN A 21 2.27 -12.39 -1.52
C ASN A 21 3.32 -12.21 -0.43
N ASN A 22 4.52 -11.86 -0.84
CA ASN A 22 5.67 -11.66 0.04
C ASN A 22 5.68 -10.22 0.56
N VAL A 23 4.56 -9.80 1.21
CA VAL A 23 4.48 -8.46 1.80
C VAL A 23 5.52 -8.31 2.90
N LYS A 24 6.34 -7.31 2.77
CA LYS A 24 7.36 -6.90 3.74
C LYS A 24 6.89 -5.65 4.47
N ILE A 25 7.13 -5.64 5.76
CA ILE A 25 6.75 -4.54 6.65
C ILE A 25 8.01 -4.08 7.36
N ILE A 26 8.32 -2.79 7.27
CA ILE A 26 9.46 -2.14 7.90
C ILE A 26 8.92 -1.07 8.84
N GLY A 27 9.38 -1.05 10.06
CA GLY A 27 8.89 -0.10 11.08
C GLY A 27 7.42 -0.30 11.44
N LEU A 28 6.90 0.58 12.29
CA LEU A 28 5.53 0.54 12.77
C LEU A 28 4.92 1.95 12.72
N MET A 29 3.72 2.09 12.17
CA MET A 29 2.95 3.33 12.24
C MET A 29 2.79 3.80 13.70
N SER A 30 2.53 2.88 14.62
CA SER A 30 2.40 3.18 16.06
C SER A 30 3.68 3.78 16.66
N ASP A 31 4.87 3.36 16.22
CA ASP A 31 6.12 3.93 16.71
C ASP A 31 6.30 5.38 16.26
N VAL A 32 5.86 5.71 15.04
CA VAL A 32 5.85 7.08 14.53
C VAL A 32 4.82 7.92 15.28
N MET A 33 3.57 7.44 15.36
CA MET A 33 2.43 8.21 15.87
C MET A 33 2.45 8.45 17.39
N TRP A 34 3.03 7.53 18.18
CA TRP A 34 3.02 7.62 19.66
C TRP A 34 4.40 7.77 20.28
N LYS A 35 5.48 7.49 19.53
CA LYS A 35 6.85 7.55 20.06
C LYS A 35 7.75 8.51 19.28
N GLY A 36 7.21 9.19 18.26
CA GLY A 36 7.95 10.16 17.46
C GLY A 36 9.16 9.62 16.71
N LYS A 37 9.20 8.30 16.41
CA LYS A 37 10.28 7.68 15.66
C LYS A 37 10.13 7.94 14.17
N MET A 38 10.52 9.13 13.73
CA MET A 38 10.29 9.64 12.37
C MET A 38 11.47 9.49 11.42
N ASP A 39 12.61 9.00 11.91
CA ASP A 39 13.80 8.75 11.09
C ASP A 39 13.54 7.60 10.11
N GLY A 40 14.04 7.72 8.88
CA GLY A 40 13.86 6.71 7.85
C GLY A 40 14.54 5.39 8.18
N LEU A 41 13.79 4.30 8.27
CA LEU A 41 14.26 2.94 8.51
C LEU A 41 14.55 2.16 7.23
N ILE A 42 13.98 2.58 6.11
CA ILE A 42 14.21 1.98 4.79
C ILE A 42 14.48 3.09 3.78
N SER A 43 15.32 2.80 2.79
CA SER A 43 15.52 3.61 1.59
C SER A 43 14.99 2.86 0.38
N THR A 44 14.17 3.51 -0.45
CA THR A 44 13.44 2.86 -1.55
C THR A 44 14.33 2.35 -2.68
N ASP A 45 15.54 2.88 -2.87
CA ASP A 45 16.52 2.38 -3.83
C ASP A 45 16.93 0.92 -3.55
N THR A 46 16.86 0.49 -2.29
CA THR A 46 17.14 -0.91 -1.90
C THR A 46 16.07 -1.91 -2.34
N ILE A 47 14.90 -1.42 -2.74
CA ILE A 47 13.72 -2.24 -3.11
C ILE A 47 13.13 -1.86 -4.48
N SER A 48 13.73 -0.91 -5.23
CA SER A 48 13.22 -0.39 -6.50
C SER A 48 13.42 -1.35 -7.68
N LEU A 49 12.83 -2.55 -7.57
CA LEU A 49 12.80 -3.55 -8.63
C LEU A 49 11.47 -3.50 -9.38
N LYS A 50 11.50 -3.78 -10.68
CA LYS A 50 10.27 -3.90 -11.48
C LYS A 50 9.30 -4.90 -10.85
N GLY A 51 8.03 -4.52 -10.76
CA GLY A 51 7.00 -5.29 -10.07
C GLY A 51 6.91 -4.99 -8.57
N THR A 52 7.74 -4.09 -8.03
CA THR A 52 7.63 -3.68 -6.63
C THR A 52 6.62 -2.55 -6.47
N TYR A 53 5.74 -2.72 -5.50
CA TYR A 53 4.76 -1.76 -5.03
C TYR A 53 4.93 -1.55 -3.54
N GLY A 54 4.86 -0.31 -3.07
CA GLY A 54 5.04 -0.02 -1.66
C GLY A 54 4.60 1.39 -1.31
N LEU A 55 4.26 1.62 -0.05
CA LEU A 55 3.80 2.92 0.43
C LEU A 55 4.15 3.15 1.90
N GLY A 56 4.23 4.41 2.26
CA GLY A 56 4.49 4.90 3.61
C GLY A 56 4.75 6.41 3.60
N PRO A 57 4.90 7.03 4.76
CA PRO A 57 5.24 8.45 4.83
C PRO A 57 6.71 8.70 4.48
N LEU A 58 7.01 9.90 4.03
CA LEU A 58 8.39 10.38 3.94
C LEU A 58 8.95 10.61 5.35
N GLU A 59 10.26 10.40 5.53
CA GLU A 59 10.91 10.62 6.82
C GLU A 59 10.60 12.02 7.39
N ASN A 60 10.52 12.13 8.69
CA ASN A 60 10.06 13.31 9.42
C ASN A 60 8.63 13.77 9.08
N LEU A 61 7.79 12.87 8.52
CA LEU A 61 6.42 13.14 8.08
C LEU A 61 6.32 14.38 7.17
N LYS A 62 7.29 14.54 6.23
CA LYS A 62 7.36 15.66 5.28
C LYS A 62 6.64 15.40 3.96
N GLY A 63 5.79 14.40 3.90
CA GLY A 63 5.05 13.98 2.73
C GLY A 63 4.84 12.47 2.72
N GLU A 64 4.53 11.95 1.54
CA GLU A 64 4.26 10.54 1.31
C GLU A 64 5.26 9.94 0.33
N VAL A 65 5.48 8.65 0.44
CA VAL A 65 6.30 7.84 -0.47
C VAL A 65 5.42 6.78 -1.10
N LEU A 66 5.54 6.63 -2.41
CA LEU A 66 4.93 5.55 -3.16
C LEU A 66 5.96 4.92 -4.09
N VAL A 67 6.11 3.60 -4.04
CA VAL A 67 6.79 2.82 -5.06
C VAL A 67 5.74 2.18 -5.96
N PHE A 68 5.76 2.51 -7.24
CA PHE A 68 4.87 1.97 -8.26
C PHE A 68 5.66 1.30 -9.37
N ASP A 69 5.54 0.00 -9.52
CA ASP A 69 6.29 -0.83 -10.48
C ASP A 69 7.80 -0.56 -10.43
N GLY A 70 8.35 -0.43 -9.23
CA GLY A 70 9.77 -0.17 -8.98
C GLY A 70 10.20 1.30 -9.13
N THR A 71 9.30 2.19 -9.50
CA THR A 71 9.58 3.64 -9.56
C THR A 71 9.15 4.31 -8.28
N THR A 72 10.06 5.07 -7.66
CA THR A 72 9.77 5.84 -6.45
C THR A 72 9.22 7.22 -6.76
N TYR A 73 8.10 7.55 -6.13
CA TYR A 73 7.49 8.88 -6.12
C TYR A 73 7.43 9.41 -4.70
N ILE A 74 7.71 10.69 -4.53
CA ILE A 74 7.43 11.41 -3.29
C ILE A 74 6.38 12.48 -3.57
N SER A 75 5.50 12.69 -2.61
CA SER A 75 4.62 13.85 -2.58
C SER A 75 4.84 14.65 -1.31
N GLY A 76 4.56 15.93 -1.38
CA GLY A 76 4.67 16.83 -0.25
C GLY A 76 3.98 18.15 -0.55
N ILE A 77 4.07 19.08 0.39
CA ILE A 77 3.42 20.39 0.31
C ILE A 77 4.49 21.46 0.20
N ASN A 78 4.44 22.26 -0.85
CA ASN A 78 5.40 23.34 -1.08
C ASN A 78 5.04 24.61 -0.27
N SER A 79 5.91 25.62 -0.33
CA SER A 79 5.72 26.91 0.37
C SER A 79 4.45 27.69 -0.02
N ASN A 80 3.86 27.37 -1.19
CA ASN A 80 2.59 27.95 -1.64
C ASN A 80 1.38 27.07 -1.25
N GLU A 81 1.58 26.15 -0.32
CA GLU A 81 0.56 25.22 0.17
C GLU A 81 -0.04 24.28 -0.89
N LYS A 82 0.67 24.06 -2.00
CA LYS A 82 0.25 23.19 -3.08
C LYS A 82 0.95 21.82 -2.97
N LEU A 83 0.20 20.77 -3.27
CA LEU A 83 0.75 19.43 -3.42
C LEU A 83 1.71 19.42 -4.61
N TYR A 84 2.85 18.77 -4.44
CA TYR A 84 3.73 18.38 -5.52
C TYR A 84 3.95 16.87 -5.50
N VAL A 85 4.25 16.31 -6.65
CA VAL A 85 4.65 14.91 -6.81
C VAL A 85 5.91 14.87 -7.67
N ASN A 86 6.96 14.22 -7.18
CA ASN A 86 8.22 14.09 -7.90
C ASN A 86 8.63 12.62 -7.99
N LYS A 87 9.12 12.20 -9.15
CA LYS A 87 9.87 10.97 -9.29
C LYS A 87 11.28 11.20 -8.75
N VAL A 88 11.75 10.27 -7.92
CA VAL A 88 13.09 10.32 -7.29
C VAL A 88 13.79 8.97 -7.39
N GLU A 89 15.11 8.97 -7.24
CA GLU A 89 15.89 7.72 -7.22
C GLU A 89 15.71 6.99 -5.89
N ALA A 90 15.68 7.73 -4.79
CA ALA A 90 15.54 7.19 -3.44
C ALA A 90 14.71 8.11 -2.55
N ALA A 91 14.00 7.51 -1.61
CA ALA A 91 13.31 8.18 -0.51
C ALA A 91 13.41 7.33 0.75
N LYS A 92 13.45 7.97 1.92
CA LYS A 92 13.46 7.27 3.20
C LYS A 92 12.10 7.32 3.87
N SER A 93 11.72 6.23 4.53
CA SER A 93 10.46 6.13 5.25
C SER A 93 10.66 5.51 6.64
N PRO A 94 10.00 6.06 7.70
CA PRO A 94 10.07 5.51 9.06
C PRO A 94 9.20 4.26 9.25
N PHE A 95 8.16 4.07 8.48
CA PHE A 95 7.46 2.79 8.32
C PHE A 95 7.02 2.62 6.88
N PHE A 96 7.11 1.41 6.37
CA PHE A 96 6.85 1.13 4.97
C PHE A 96 6.31 -0.27 4.78
N VAL A 97 5.33 -0.42 3.92
CA VAL A 97 4.84 -1.72 3.47
C VAL A 97 5.11 -1.86 1.98
N TYR A 98 5.65 -3.01 1.55
CA TYR A 98 5.89 -3.27 0.14
C TYR A 98 5.77 -4.74 -0.22
N ALA A 99 5.53 -5.01 -1.50
CA ALA A 99 5.54 -6.34 -2.09
C ALA A 99 6.11 -6.28 -3.50
N THR A 100 6.76 -7.36 -3.94
CA THR A 100 7.19 -7.52 -5.34
C THR A 100 6.31 -8.59 -5.99
N GLU A 101 5.46 -8.14 -6.94
CA GLU A 101 4.49 -8.98 -7.63
C GLU A 101 4.65 -8.84 -9.14
N LYS A 102 4.92 -9.95 -9.81
CA LYS A 102 5.08 -10.00 -11.26
C LYS A 102 3.79 -10.31 -12.00
N ASN A 103 2.88 -11.02 -11.34
CA ASN A 103 1.65 -11.54 -11.93
C ASN A 103 0.45 -11.13 -11.08
N LEU A 104 -0.11 -9.96 -11.37
CA LEU A 104 -1.34 -9.48 -10.73
C LEU A 104 -2.56 -10.07 -11.47
N GLU A 105 -3.43 -10.74 -10.72
CA GLU A 105 -4.71 -11.21 -11.23
C GLU A 105 -5.69 -10.03 -11.40
N LYS A 106 -6.34 -9.94 -12.56
CA LYS A 106 -7.35 -8.92 -12.81
C LYS A 106 -8.71 -9.37 -12.27
N VAL A 107 -9.24 -8.58 -11.35
CA VAL A 107 -10.56 -8.80 -10.77
C VAL A 107 -11.47 -7.62 -11.13
N PRO A 108 -12.65 -7.85 -11.74
CA PRO A 108 -13.59 -6.77 -11.98
C PRO A 108 -14.09 -6.15 -10.68
N LEU A 109 -14.07 -4.83 -10.61
CA LEU A 109 -14.63 -4.10 -9.47
C LEU A 109 -16.14 -3.87 -9.70
N PRO A 110 -17.02 -4.28 -8.77
CA PRO A 110 -18.46 -4.03 -8.89
C PRO A 110 -18.79 -2.53 -8.89
N SER A 111 -19.81 -2.13 -9.61
CA SER A 111 -20.21 -0.72 -9.75
C SER A 111 -20.69 -0.04 -8.46
N ASN A 112 -21.06 -0.83 -7.46
CA ASN A 112 -21.43 -0.34 -6.13
C ASN A 112 -20.22 -0.10 -5.21
N VAL A 113 -19.00 -0.42 -5.65
CA VAL A 113 -17.76 -0.06 -4.94
C VAL A 113 -17.30 1.29 -5.46
N ASN A 114 -17.60 2.34 -4.72
CA ASN A 114 -17.40 3.73 -5.14
C ASN A 114 -16.70 4.63 -4.13
N ASP A 115 -16.32 4.08 -2.97
CA ASP A 115 -15.53 4.73 -1.92
C ASP A 115 -14.63 3.73 -1.18
N LEU A 116 -13.77 4.22 -0.28
CA LEU A 116 -12.83 3.36 0.46
C LEU A 116 -13.54 2.36 1.37
N SER A 117 -14.66 2.72 1.98
CA SER A 117 -15.41 1.83 2.88
C SER A 117 -16.03 0.66 2.12
N SER A 118 -16.67 0.92 0.97
CA SER A 118 -17.22 -0.14 0.11
C SER A 118 -16.13 -0.99 -0.53
N LEU A 119 -14.97 -0.40 -0.86
CA LEU A 119 -13.80 -1.13 -1.33
C LEU A 119 -13.27 -2.09 -0.28
N GLU A 120 -13.07 -1.62 0.95
CA GLU A 120 -12.59 -2.45 2.06
C GLU A 120 -13.54 -3.63 2.31
N LYS A 121 -14.83 -3.39 2.38
CA LYS A 121 -15.85 -4.44 2.54
C LYS A 121 -15.82 -5.45 1.39
N TYR A 122 -15.70 -4.97 0.16
CA TYR A 122 -15.61 -5.84 -1.01
C TYR A 122 -14.37 -6.73 -0.95
N ILE A 123 -13.21 -6.15 -0.66
CA ILE A 123 -11.94 -6.89 -0.54
C ILE A 123 -12.05 -7.91 0.60
N ASP A 124 -12.55 -7.51 1.75
CA ASP A 124 -12.71 -8.36 2.93
C ASP A 124 -13.58 -9.58 2.65
N GLN A 125 -14.71 -9.39 1.96
CA GLN A 125 -15.63 -10.47 1.59
C GLN A 125 -15.07 -11.36 0.47
N LYS A 126 -14.56 -10.73 -0.61
CA LYS A 126 -14.08 -11.44 -1.81
C LYS A 126 -12.87 -12.32 -1.50
N PHE A 127 -11.99 -11.84 -0.65
CA PHE A 127 -10.74 -12.50 -0.27
C PHE A 127 -10.75 -13.00 1.18
N SER A 128 -11.94 -13.40 1.68
CA SER A 128 -12.14 -13.84 3.07
C SER A 128 -11.26 -15.04 3.49
N LYS A 129 -10.83 -15.86 2.53
CA LYS A 129 -9.94 -17.01 2.78
C LYS A 129 -8.46 -16.65 2.81
N ILE A 130 -8.09 -15.41 2.46
CA ILE A 130 -6.70 -14.96 2.49
C ILE A 130 -6.43 -14.34 3.87
N GLU A 131 -5.60 -15.02 4.66
CA GLU A 131 -5.24 -14.62 6.04
C GLU A 131 -4.01 -13.71 6.13
N ILE A 132 -3.22 -13.65 5.06
CA ILE A 132 -1.98 -12.86 4.99
C ILE A 132 -2.25 -11.50 4.35
N PRO A 133 -1.41 -10.48 4.64
CA PRO A 133 -1.49 -9.20 3.96
C PRO A 133 -1.19 -9.35 2.46
N PHE A 134 -1.79 -8.50 1.63
CA PHE A 134 -1.55 -8.47 0.19
C PHE A 134 -1.67 -7.07 -0.40
N VAL A 135 -0.98 -6.86 -1.51
CA VAL A 135 -1.07 -5.65 -2.33
C VAL A 135 -2.23 -5.76 -3.32
N PHE A 136 -2.91 -4.65 -3.56
CA PHE A 136 -3.87 -4.51 -4.65
C PHE A 136 -3.65 -3.19 -5.40
N ILE A 137 -4.05 -3.17 -6.67
CA ILE A 137 -3.93 -2.00 -7.53
C ILE A 137 -5.27 -1.75 -8.18
N LEU A 138 -5.76 -0.52 -8.08
CA LEU A 138 -6.92 -0.07 -8.85
C LEU A 138 -6.42 0.83 -9.97
N LYS A 139 -6.96 0.62 -11.17
CA LYS A 139 -6.75 1.50 -12.32
C LYS A 139 -8.09 2.05 -12.76
N GLY A 140 -8.20 3.36 -12.91
CA GLY A 140 -9.45 3.94 -13.33
C GLY A 140 -9.41 5.44 -13.54
N LYS A 141 -10.59 5.98 -13.85
CA LYS A 141 -10.88 7.41 -13.85
C LYS A 141 -11.68 7.74 -12.60
N TRP A 142 -11.17 8.63 -11.80
CA TRP A 142 -11.73 9.02 -10.52
C TRP A 142 -12.56 10.28 -10.68
N LYS A 143 -13.88 10.16 -10.47
CA LYS A 143 -14.79 11.30 -10.61
C LYS A 143 -14.53 12.35 -9.55
N ASN A 144 -14.37 11.91 -8.29
CA ASN A 144 -13.98 12.72 -7.15
C ASN A 144 -12.92 11.94 -6.37
N LEU A 145 -11.73 12.49 -6.28
CA LEU A 145 -10.62 11.91 -5.54
C LEU A 145 -10.25 12.84 -4.39
N ASN A 146 -10.46 12.40 -3.15
CA ASN A 146 -9.98 13.10 -1.96
C ASN A 146 -8.75 12.39 -1.44
N ILE A 147 -7.66 13.11 -1.35
CA ILE A 147 -6.39 12.63 -0.80
C ILE A 147 -5.90 13.59 0.27
N HIS A 148 -5.00 13.12 1.10
CA HIS A 148 -4.26 13.95 2.03
C HIS A 148 -2.76 13.72 1.89
N SER A 149 -1.98 14.64 2.38
CA SER A 149 -0.53 14.48 2.55
C SER A 149 -0.14 15.05 3.91
N VAL A 150 0.70 14.31 4.63
CA VAL A 150 1.30 14.79 5.86
C VAL A 150 2.34 15.87 5.55
N ASN A 151 2.49 16.84 6.44
CA ASN A 151 3.50 17.89 6.32
C ASN A 151 3.84 18.44 7.69
N LEU A 152 4.37 17.59 8.53
CA LEU A 152 4.68 17.95 9.91
C LEU A 152 5.65 19.15 9.96
N PRO A 153 5.39 20.22 10.73
CA PRO A 153 6.32 21.33 10.89
C PRO A 153 7.70 20.85 11.37
N ALA A 154 8.77 21.52 10.96
CA ALA A 154 10.12 21.19 11.41
C ALA A 154 10.26 21.43 12.92
N GLY A 155 10.89 20.47 13.63
CA GLY A 155 11.08 20.55 15.08
C GLY A 155 9.87 20.14 15.91
N SER A 156 8.79 19.64 15.28
CA SER A 156 7.64 19.09 16.00
C SER A 156 8.05 17.87 16.83
N ILE A 157 7.46 17.75 18.02
CA ILE A 157 7.54 16.57 18.87
C ILE A 157 6.24 15.79 18.71
N VAL A 158 6.35 14.50 18.43
CA VAL A 158 5.21 13.61 18.23
C VAL A 158 5.13 12.60 19.36
N SER A 159 4.01 12.62 20.08
CA SER A 159 3.65 11.67 21.14
C SER A 159 2.21 11.17 21.01
N SER A 160 1.49 11.67 20.00
CA SER A 160 0.11 11.31 19.72
C SER A 160 -0.20 11.40 18.21
N PRO A 161 -1.20 10.66 17.71
CA PRO A 161 -1.66 10.79 16.31
C PRO A 161 -2.09 12.22 15.95
N LYS A 162 -2.65 12.96 16.90
CA LYS A 162 -3.04 14.36 16.68
C LYS A 162 -1.84 15.23 16.33
N GLU A 163 -0.75 15.07 17.07
CA GLU A 163 0.51 15.82 16.81
C GLU A 163 1.15 15.36 15.50
N ALA A 164 1.14 14.06 15.20
CA ALA A 164 1.67 13.52 13.94
C ALA A 164 0.92 14.07 12.70
N HIS A 165 -0.34 14.45 12.86
CA HIS A 165 -1.16 15.02 11.80
C HIS A 165 -1.17 16.57 11.78
N GLU A 166 -0.36 17.23 12.59
CA GLU A 166 -0.17 18.68 12.47
C GLU A 166 0.38 19.01 11.08
N GLY A 167 -0.29 19.96 10.39
CA GLY A 167 0.08 20.32 9.01
C GLY A 167 -0.38 19.35 7.92
N LEU A 168 -1.14 18.29 8.25
CA LEU A 168 -1.83 17.47 7.25
C LEU A 168 -2.76 18.36 6.41
N LYS A 169 -2.71 18.18 5.09
CA LYS A 169 -3.58 18.90 4.15
C LYS A 169 -4.35 17.93 3.26
N ASN A 170 -5.61 18.31 3.00
CA ASN A 170 -6.50 17.58 2.12
C ASN A 170 -6.57 18.27 0.75
N PHE A 171 -6.64 17.47 -0.30
CA PHE A 171 -6.74 17.89 -1.69
C PHE A 171 -7.86 17.12 -2.37
N THR A 172 -8.61 17.82 -3.22
CA THR A 172 -9.69 17.22 -4.02
C THR A 172 -9.38 17.41 -5.49
N TYR A 173 -9.49 16.33 -6.24
CA TYR A 173 -9.33 16.31 -7.70
C TYR A 173 -10.58 15.72 -8.34
N GLU A 174 -10.94 16.24 -9.51
CA GLU A 174 -12.09 15.77 -10.28
C GLU A 174 -11.63 15.20 -11.63
N ASN A 175 -12.30 14.11 -12.03
CA ASN A 175 -12.11 13.49 -13.36
C ASN A 175 -10.65 13.16 -13.70
N ILE A 176 -9.86 12.73 -12.71
CA ILE A 176 -8.45 12.39 -12.86
C ILE A 176 -8.28 10.90 -13.18
N ASP A 177 -7.41 10.57 -14.12
CA ASP A 177 -6.98 9.21 -14.41
C ASP A 177 -5.76 8.86 -13.56
N GLY A 178 -5.67 7.61 -13.09
CA GLY A 178 -4.53 7.18 -12.32
C GLY A 178 -4.70 5.80 -11.69
N TYR A 179 -3.82 5.52 -10.75
CA TYR A 179 -3.77 4.25 -10.04
C TYR A 179 -3.84 4.50 -8.52
N ILE A 180 -4.53 3.62 -7.82
CA ILE A 180 -4.37 3.47 -6.37
C ILE A 180 -3.56 2.21 -6.14
N VAL A 181 -2.48 2.33 -5.38
CA VAL A 181 -1.78 1.20 -4.76
C VAL A 181 -2.28 1.09 -3.33
N GLY A 182 -2.75 -0.08 -2.95
CA GLY A 182 -3.23 -0.34 -1.60
C GLY A 182 -2.69 -1.64 -1.05
N PHE A 183 -2.61 -1.71 0.27
CA PHE A 183 -2.33 -2.93 1.02
C PHE A 183 -3.51 -3.24 1.93
N PHE A 184 -3.90 -4.50 1.94
CA PHE A 184 -4.98 -5.00 2.79
C PHE A 184 -4.43 -5.92 3.86
N SER A 185 -4.89 -5.76 5.10
CA SER A 185 -4.67 -6.73 6.17
C SER A 185 -5.64 -6.55 7.33
N ARG A 186 -6.22 -7.65 7.82
CA ARG A 186 -7.05 -7.69 9.02
C ARG A 186 -6.26 -7.65 10.32
N LYS A 187 -4.93 -7.82 10.27
CA LYS A 187 -4.06 -8.06 11.44
C LYS A 187 -2.98 -7.00 11.65
N HIS A 188 -2.93 -5.96 10.79
CA HIS A 188 -1.83 -4.98 10.81
C HIS A 188 -2.31 -3.54 11.00
N GLN A 189 -3.43 -3.36 11.71
CA GLN A 189 -3.88 -2.06 12.19
C GLN A 189 -2.84 -1.46 13.13
N THR A 190 -2.55 -0.17 12.97
CA THR A 190 -1.46 0.57 13.63
C THR A 190 -0.04 0.09 13.32
N VAL A 191 0.09 -0.92 12.47
CA VAL A 191 1.38 -1.36 11.91
C VAL A 191 1.64 -0.65 10.60
N PHE A 192 0.76 -0.84 9.60
CA PHE A 192 0.81 -0.09 8.34
C PHE A 192 -0.59 0.36 7.86
N THR A 193 -1.68 -0.11 8.45
CA THR A 193 -3.02 0.45 8.23
C THR A 193 -3.46 1.28 9.42
N HIS A 194 -4.44 2.17 9.22
CA HIS A 194 -5.03 2.93 10.31
C HIS A 194 -5.70 2.01 11.33
N HIS A 195 -5.94 2.53 12.55
CA HIS A 195 -6.50 1.74 13.65
C HIS A 195 -7.93 1.22 13.39
N ASP A 196 -8.65 1.86 12.49
CA ASP A 196 -10.05 1.61 12.14
C ASP A 196 -10.23 1.11 10.70
N SER A 197 -9.15 0.77 10.00
CA SER A 197 -9.18 0.31 8.62
C SER A 197 -8.28 -0.90 8.38
N PHE A 198 -8.67 -1.76 7.44
CA PHE A 198 -7.86 -2.88 6.95
C PHE A 198 -7.06 -2.52 5.71
N ILE A 199 -7.24 -1.31 5.17
CA ILE A 199 -6.53 -0.86 3.97
C ILE A 199 -5.70 0.40 4.24
N HIS A 200 -4.60 0.54 3.49
CA HIS A 200 -3.82 1.76 3.37
C HIS A 200 -3.54 1.98 1.89
N CYS A 201 -3.84 3.16 1.37
CA CYS A 201 -3.86 3.45 -0.07
C CYS A 201 -3.15 4.75 -0.38
N HIS A 202 -2.32 4.75 -1.45
CA HIS A 202 -1.77 5.95 -2.06
C HIS A 202 -2.18 6.03 -3.55
N PHE A 203 -2.31 7.24 -4.08
CA PHE A 203 -2.67 7.51 -5.48
C PHE A 203 -1.45 7.99 -6.28
N VAL A 204 -1.39 7.57 -7.55
CA VAL A 204 -0.40 8.01 -8.55
C VAL A 204 -1.00 8.09 -9.95
#